data_484aa2fda7cad1f12ad615090098211f
#
_entry.id   484aa2fda7cad1f12ad615090098211f
#
_cell.length_a   1.000
_cell.length_b   1.000
_cell.length_c   1.000
_cell.angle_alpha   90.00
_cell.angle_beta   90.00
_cell.angle_gamma   90.00
#
_symmetry.space_group_name_H-M   'P 1'
#
loop_
_entity.id
_entity.type
_entity.pdbx_description
1 polymer ?
#
loop_
_entity_poly.entity_id
_entity_poly.type
_entity_poly.pdbx_seq_one_letter_code
_entity_poly.pdbx_strand_id
1 'polypeptide(L)'
;MKLRFLVLVCLLLATLLTGCAPQRTPLTVLAGSELQDLAPLLPQIERQTGVQLKMEYIGSLTGAEKLLAGAGYDLAWFSHGKYLDLLGRQRGLVVAQEKIMLSPVVLGVKESKARELGWLNRSNITWRDIADASNAGKLRFAMTNPTASNSGFTALVGVATALSGRGDALTLADVQATALRGFFKGQTLTAGSSGWLAESYVASQNDLDGMINYESVLLDLNETGKAREKLALIYPEDGIITADYPLMLLDKGQRAAYDRLVAYLRSPDFQKELMAKTLRRPAIPGVALDRRIPDRLLVELPFPNTADVLDALLFSYLDEQRVPAHAYFVLDVSGSMQGDGLAGLQKALNGLTGQDTSLTGRFARFRGREKITVITFNQSVQPAQEFLIDDTQPQGADMQRIRDFVGRLQASGNTAIYTALAEAYRQAAAAQQREPERYTTIVLMSDGASNSGLTAEQFRTQYNQLSPTARNIRTFTVIFGKADRAAMAQIATITGGRTFDGTKDPLDFIFKQIRGYQ
;
A
#
# COMPACT_ATOMS: atom_id res chain seq x y z
N MET A 1 62.16 -41.25 3.46
CA MET A 1 62.05 -39.81 3.86
C MET A 1 61.38 -38.93 2.78
N LYS A 2 61.73 -39.06 1.51
CA LYS A 2 61.26 -38.21 0.42
C LYS A 2 59.75 -38.33 0.16
N LEU A 3 59.14 -39.52 0.30
CA LEU A 3 57.68 -39.73 0.06
C LEU A 3 56.80 -39.13 1.16
N ARG A 4 57.24 -39.15 2.42
CA ARG A 4 56.51 -38.51 3.54
C ARG A 4 56.52 -37.00 3.48
N PHE A 5 57.59 -36.41 2.91
CA PHE A 5 57.70 -34.96 2.72
C PHE A 5 56.79 -34.48 1.58
N LEU A 6 56.64 -35.26 0.50
CA LEU A 6 55.78 -34.93 -0.60
C LEU A 6 54.27 -34.97 -0.20
N VAL A 7 53.89 -35.96 0.61
CA VAL A 7 52.52 -36.04 1.14
C VAL A 7 52.20 -34.91 2.09
N LEU A 8 53.15 -34.45 2.90
CA LEU A 8 52.95 -33.31 3.81
C LEU A 8 52.81 -31.99 3.03
N VAL A 9 53.57 -31.81 1.96
CA VAL A 9 53.49 -30.62 1.09
C VAL A 9 52.17 -30.61 0.30
N CYS A 10 51.70 -31.74 -0.18
CA CYS A 10 50.39 -31.85 -0.83
C CYS A 10 49.22 -31.60 0.15
N LEU A 11 49.32 -32.06 1.41
CA LEU A 11 48.34 -31.75 2.45
C LEU A 11 48.36 -30.27 2.83
N LEU A 12 49.50 -29.63 2.91
CA LEU A 12 49.60 -28.17 3.16
C LEU A 12 49.09 -27.33 1.97
N LEU A 13 49.32 -27.76 0.72
CA LEU A 13 48.72 -27.10 -0.46
C LEU A 13 47.22 -27.31 -0.55
N ALA A 14 46.69 -28.45 -0.11
CA ALA A 14 45.26 -28.73 -0.09
C ALA A 14 44.51 -27.87 0.95
N THR A 15 45.18 -27.48 2.06
CA THR A 15 44.58 -26.56 3.07
C THR A 15 44.61 -25.08 2.64
N LEU A 16 45.42 -24.72 1.65
CA LEU A 16 45.42 -23.36 1.07
C LEU A 16 44.36 -23.16 -0.02
N LEU A 17 43.70 -24.23 -0.46
CA LEU A 17 42.59 -24.20 -1.42
C LEU A 17 41.20 -24.22 -0.78
N THR A 18 41.11 -24.16 0.54
CA THR A 18 39.83 -23.76 1.16
C THR A 18 39.61 -22.29 0.83
N GLY A 19 39.18 -22.06 -0.41
CA GLY A 19 38.76 -20.76 -0.89
C GLY A 19 37.78 -20.19 0.11
N CYS A 20 38.07 -19.00 0.62
CA CYS A 20 37.08 -18.21 1.36
C CYS A 20 35.80 -18.21 0.55
N ALA A 21 34.81 -19.01 0.92
CA ALA A 21 33.46 -18.78 0.45
C ALA A 21 33.17 -17.30 0.75
N PRO A 22 32.76 -16.51 -0.23
CA PRO A 22 32.54 -15.10 0.00
C PRO A 22 31.65 -14.95 1.21
N GLN A 23 32.11 -14.26 2.23
CA GLN A 23 31.37 -14.08 3.47
C GLN A 23 30.11 -13.34 3.13
N ARG A 24 28.95 -14.05 3.18
CA ARG A 24 27.65 -13.48 2.86
C ARG A 24 27.31 -12.43 3.88
N THR A 25 27.03 -11.21 3.42
CA THR A 25 26.60 -10.11 4.28
C THR A 25 25.07 -9.99 4.15
N PRO A 26 24.30 -10.50 5.12
CA PRO A 26 22.85 -10.30 5.09
C PRO A 26 22.54 -8.84 5.44
N LEU A 27 21.74 -8.16 4.60
CA LEU A 27 21.24 -6.82 4.86
C LEU A 27 19.71 -6.85 4.88
N THR A 28 19.14 -6.25 5.90
CA THR A 28 17.68 -6.05 6.03
C THR A 28 17.26 -4.83 5.23
N VAL A 29 16.27 -4.99 4.37
CA VAL A 29 15.80 -3.94 3.45
C VAL A 29 14.32 -3.71 3.63
N LEU A 30 13.93 -2.50 4.00
CA LEU A 30 12.53 -2.09 3.97
C LEU A 30 12.22 -1.51 2.58
N ALA A 31 11.34 -2.18 1.82
CA ALA A 31 11.17 -1.95 0.39
C ALA A 31 9.71 -1.63 0.01
N GLY A 32 9.52 -0.90 -1.07
CA GLY A 32 8.23 -0.74 -1.71
C GLY A 32 7.64 -2.09 -2.15
N SER A 33 6.33 -2.29 -2.01
CA SER A 33 5.68 -3.57 -2.31
C SER A 33 5.79 -4.00 -3.76
N GLU A 34 5.91 -3.06 -4.68
CA GLU A 34 6.10 -3.29 -6.11
C GLU A 34 7.47 -3.90 -6.44
N LEU A 35 8.45 -3.80 -5.51
CA LEU A 35 9.77 -4.39 -5.67
C LEU A 35 9.80 -5.92 -5.45
N GLN A 36 8.65 -6.55 -5.18
CA GLN A 36 8.54 -8.02 -5.16
C GLN A 36 8.93 -8.64 -6.52
N ASP A 37 8.79 -7.90 -7.61
CA ASP A 37 9.21 -8.31 -8.95
C ASP A 37 10.73 -8.44 -9.12
N LEU A 38 11.52 -7.91 -8.18
CA LEU A 38 12.98 -8.13 -8.12
C LEU A 38 13.37 -9.50 -7.54
N ALA A 39 12.43 -10.25 -6.95
CA ALA A 39 12.74 -11.53 -6.32
C ALA A 39 13.55 -12.50 -7.21
N PRO A 40 13.29 -12.63 -8.52
CA PRO A 40 14.11 -13.47 -9.41
C PRO A 40 15.56 -13.01 -9.59
N LEU A 41 15.85 -11.72 -9.35
CA LEU A 41 17.19 -11.13 -9.50
C LEU A 41 18.01 -11.19 -8.19
N LEU A 42 17.37 -11.36 -7.02
CA LEU A 42 18.07 -11.36 -5.73
C LEU A 42 19.19 -12.40 -5.62
N PRO A 43 19.03 -13.66 -6.10
CA PRO A 43 20.12 -14.63 -6.06
C PRO A 43 21.33 -14.24 -6.93
N GLN A 44 21.11 -13.53 -8.02
CA GLN A 44 22.19 -13.04 -8.88
C GLN A 44 22.90 -11.85 -8.21
N ILE A 45 22.15 -10.91 -7.63
CA ILE A 45 22.72 -9.80 -6.84
C ILE A 45 23.62 -10.35 -5.74
N GLU A 46 23.16 -11.36 -4.99
CA GLU A 46 23.94 -12.01 -3.94
C GLU A 46 25.23 -12.64 -4.50
N ARG A 47 25.14 -13.38 -5.60
CA ARG A 47 26.35 -14.01 -6.21
C ARG A 47 27.38 -12.99 -6.67
N GLN A 48 26.95 -11.87 -7.23
CA GLN A 48 27.86 -10.86 -7.80
C GLN A 48 28.44 -9.91 -6.76
N THR A 49 27.70 -9.64 -5.68
CA THR A 49 28.11 -8.65 -4.68
C THR A 49 28.55 -9.24 -3.34
N GLY A 50 28.23 -10.51 -3.08
CA GLY A 50 28.36 -11.13 -1.75
C GLY A 50 27.32 -10.62 -0.75
N VAL A 51 26.33 -9.80 -1.15
CA VAL A 51 25.33 -9.20 -0.28
C VAL A 51 24.00 -9.91 -0.47
N GLN A 52 23.46 -10.48 0.62
CA GLN A 52 22.14 -11.08 0.64
C GLN A 52 21.10 -10.04 1.09
N LEU A 53 20.16 -9.68 0.22
CA LEU A 53 19.07 -8.76 0.55
C LEU A 53 17.89 -9.51 1.18
N LYS A 54 17.57 -9.18 2.44
CA LYS A 54 16.39 -9.66 3.15
C LYS A 54 15.29 -8.60 3.03
N MET A 55 14.42 -8.76 2.03
CA MET A 55 13.40 -7.78 1.68
C MET A 55 12.17 -7.92 2.59
N GLU A 56 11.73 -6.81 3.18
CA GLU A 56 10.41 -6.64 3.79
C GLU A 56 9.63 -5.61 2.98
N TYR A 57 8.41 -5.97 2.53
CA TYR A 57 7.65 -5.16 1.60
C TYR A 57 6.49 -4.41 2.27
N ILE A 58 6.38 -3.11 2.00
CA ILE A 58 5.40 -2.21 2.60
C ILE A 58 5.07 -1.04 1.64
N GLY A 59 4.01 -0.28 1.91
CA GLY A 59 3.78 1.00 1.25
C GLY A 59 4.86 2.02 1.64
N SER A 60 5.39 2.79 0.70
CA SER A 60 6.58 3.62 0.91
C SER A 60 6.41 4.68 2.01
N LEU A 61 5.22 5.32 2.11
CA LEU A 61 4.97 6.30 3.17
C LEU A 61 4.89 5.64 4.55
N THR A 62 4.15 4.52 4.65
CA THR A 62 4.06 3.73 5.88
C THR A 62 5.44 3.20 6.29
N GLY A 63 6.28 2.78 5.31
CA GLY A 63 7.65 2.35 5.56
C GLY A 63 8.54 3.48 6.05
N ALA A 64 8.45 4.67 5.45
CA ALA A 64 9.19 5.85 5.89
C ALA A 64 8.89 6.19 7.36
N GLU A 65 7.64 6.07 7.77
CA GLU A 65 7.22 6.31 9.14
C GLU A 65 7.69 5.23 10.12
N LYS A 66 7.67 3.96 9.69
CA LYS A 66 8.26 2.86 10.48
C LYS A 66 9.74 3.16 10.79
N LEU A 67 10.48 3.69 9.82
CA LEU A 67 11.88 4.13 10.01
C LEU A 67 11.98 5.36 10.92
N LEU A 68 11.12 6.35 10.74
CA LEU A 68 11.07 7.54 11.58
C LEU A 68 10.68 7.22 13.05
N ALA A 69 9.93 6.15 13.26
CA ALA A 69 9.61 5.62 14.58
C ALA A 69 10.77 4.83 15.23
N GLY A 70 11.89 4.64 14.52
CA GLY A 70 13.10 4.00 15.05
C GLY A 70 13.24 2.52 14.72
N ALA A 71 12.47 1.98 13.75
CA ALA A 71 12.68 0.61 13.30
C ALA A 71 14.06 0.45 12.64
N GLY A 72 14.81 -0.57 13.06
CA GLY A 72 16.16 -0.84 12.59
C GLY A 72 16.18 -1.64 11.30
N TYR A 73 16.68 -1.03 10.22
CA TYR A 73 16.99 -1.66 8.94
C TYR A 73 18.35 -1.17 8.46
N ASP A 74 19.05 -2.00 7.68
CA ASP A 74 20.32 -1.62 7.08
C ASP A 74 20.12 -0.68 5.88
N LEU A 75 19.07 -0.98 5.08
CA LEU A 75 18.72 -0.26 3.86
C LEU A 75 17.22 0.06 3.81
N ALA A 76 16.88 1.13 3.09
CA ALA A 76 15.53 1.35 2.57
C ALA A 76 15.58 1.42 1.04
N TRP A 77 14.55 0.85 0.38
CA TRP A 77 14.44 0.88 -1.08
C TRP A 77 13.00 1.19 -1.48
N PHE A 78 12.64 2.44 -1.40
CA PHE A 78 11.32 2.92 -1.77
C PHE A 78 11.29 3.41 -3.22
N SER A 79 10.11 3.52 -3.77
CA SER A 79 9.91 4.07 -5.11
C SER A 79 10.31 5.54 -5.23
N HIS A 80 10.28 6.29 -4.11
CA HIS A 80 10.70 7.69 -4.06
C HIS A 80 11.21 8.04 -2.64
N GLY A 81 12.33 8.78 -2.55
CA GLY A 81 12.95 9.15 -1.27
C GLY A 81 12.46 10.45 -0.65
N LYS A 82 11.79 11.33 -1.41
CA LYS A 82 11.50 12.71 -1.01
C LYS A 82 10.72 12.85 0.30
N TYR A 83 9.73 11.97 0.57
CA TYR A 83 8.97 12.03 1.80
C TYR A 83 9.87 11.74 3.02
N LEU A 84 10.68 10.69 2.94
CA LEU A 84 11.65 10.34 3.99
C LEU A 84 12.73 11.43 4.14
N ASP A 85 13.21 12.00 3.03
CA ASP A 85 14.20 13.07 3.03
C ASP A 85 13.67 14.33 3.75
N LEU A 86 12.43 14.74 3.47
CA LEU A 86 11.85 15.94 4.07
C LEU A 86 11.66 15.79 5.59
N LEU A 87 11.19 14.62 6.03
CA LEU A 87 10.89 14.37 7.45
C LEU A 87 12.09 13.83 8.24
N GLY A 88 12.97 13.10 7.59
CA GLY A 88 14.14 12.46 8.21
C GLY A 88 15.43 13.28 8.15
N ARG A 89 15.47 14.37 7.37
CA ARG A 89 16.69 15.16 7.14
C ARG A 89 17.34 15.67 8.42
N GLN A 90 16.54 16.19 9.36
CA GLN A 90 17.02 16.70 10.63
C GLN A 90 17.59 15.60 11.54
N ARG A 91 17.25 14.33 11.31
CA ARG A 91 17.70 13.18 12.10
C ARG A 91 18.91 12.48 11.50
N GLY A 92 19.36 12.85 10.29
CA GLY A 92 20.45 12.19 9.58
C GLY A 92 20.18 10.71 9.31
N LEU A 93 18.92 10.33 9.09
CA LEU A 93 18.50 8.94 8.96
C LEU A 93 19.08 8.27 7.71
N VAL A 94 19.17 8.99 6.61
CA VAL A 94 19.74 8.51 5.35
C VAL A 94 21.21 8.92 5.26
N VAL A 95 22.12 7.93 5.30
CA VAL A 95 23.57 8.12 5.25
C VAL A 95 24.07 8.35 3.82
N ALA A 96 23.47 7.63 2.85
CA ALA A 96 23.73 7.76 1.42
C ALA A 96 22.52 7.25 0.64
N GLN A 97 22.38 7.73 -0.59
CA GLN A 97 21.35 7.23 -1.51
C GLN A 97 21.80 7.31 -2.95
N GLU A 98 21.37 6.32 -3.75
CA GLU A 98 21.66 6.25 -5.17
C GLU A 98 20.42 5.79 -5.94
N LYS A 99 20.07 6.48 -7.03
CA LYS A 99 18.99 6.10 -7.93
C LYS A 99 19.36 4.84 -8.70
N ILE A 100 18.50 3.84 -8.64
CA ILE A 100 18.78 2.54 -9.28
C ILE A 100 17.96 2.33 -10.54
N MET A 101 16.73 2.82 -10.61
CA MET A 101 15.82 2.66 -11.75
C MET A 101 14.76 3.74 -11.74
N LEU A 102 14.02 3.89 -12.84
CA LEU A 102 12.99 4.91 -12.97
C LEU A 102 11.66 4.28 -13.40
N SER A 103 10.55 4.81 -12.89
CA SER A 103 9.22 4.48 -13.40
C SER A 103 8.26 5.65 -13.15
N PRO A 104 7.73 6.31 -14.19
CA PRO A 104 6.75 7.36 -14.04
C PRO A 104 5.43 6.82 -13.49
N VAL A 105 4.70 7.66 -12.75
CA VAL A 105 3.33 7.37 -12.33
C VAL A 105 2.37 7.88 -13.40
N VAL A 106 1.60 6.96 -13.98
CA VAL A 106 0.72 7.24 -15.12
C VAL A 106 -0.64 6.53 -14.95
N LEU A 107 -1.61 6.86 -15.81
CA LEU A 107 -2.90 6.21 -15.83
C LEU A 107 -2.93 5.11 -16.91
N GLY A 108 -3.17 3.88 -16.52
CA GLY A 108 -3.54 2.79 -17.44
C GLY A 108 -5.05 2.71 -17.58
N VAL A 109 -5.58 2.83 -18.79
CA VAL A 109 -7.01 2.75 -19.09
C VAL A 109 -7.26 1.61 -20.05
N LYS A 110 -8.30 0.80 -19.84
CA LYS A 110 -8.72 -0.22 -20.82
C LYS A 110 -8.84 0.38 -22.22
N GLU A 111 -8.34 -0.30 -23.24
CA GLU A 111 -8.35 0.24 -24.60
C GLU A 111 -9.77 0.56 -25.10
N SER A 112 -10.79 -0.24 -24.70
CA SER A 112 -12.21 0.04 -25.00
C SER A 112 -12.65 1.37 -24.40
N LYS A 113 -12.31 1.62 -23.13
CA LYS A 113 -12.65 2.86 -22.44
C LYS A 113 -11.84 4.06 -22.97
N ALA A 114 -10.56 3.86 -23.26
CA ALA A 114 -9.73 4.89 -23.90
C ALA A 114 -10.30 5.31 -25.28
N ARG A 115 -10.84 4.34 -26.03
CA ARG A 115 -11.52 4.63 -27.30
C ARG A 115 -12.83 5.39 -27.09
N GLU A 116 -13.65 4.98 -26.11
CA GLU A 116 -14.90 5.66 -25.74
C GLU A 116 -14.64 7.13 -25.35
N LEU A 117 -13.56 7.39 -24.60
CA LEU A 117 -13.16 8.73 -24.16
C LEU A 117 -12.45 9.54 -25.26
N GLY A 118 -12.16 8.92 -26.42
CA GLY A 118 -11.38 9.57 -27.49
C GLY A 118 -9.90 9.75 -27.13
N TRP A 119 -9.36 8.94 -26.22
CA TRP A 119 -7.99 9.04 -25.73
C TRP A 119 -7.03 8.08 -26.42
N LEU A 120 -7.54 7.05 -27.06
CA LEU A 120 -6.69 6.08 -27.77
C LEU A 120 -5.91 6.79 -28.88
N ASN A 121 -4.57 6.64 -28.86
CA ASN A 121 -3.63 7.30 -29.78
C ASN A 121 -3.56 8.85 -29.68
N ARG A 122 -4.11 9.46 -28.64
CA ARG A 122 -3.89 10.88 -28.35
C ARG A 122 -2.67 11.05 -27.43
N SER A 123 -1.86 12.08 -27.72
CA SER A 123 -0.68 12.44 -26.92
C SER A 123 -0.89 13.65 -26.01
N ASN A 124 -1.96 14.41 -26.25
CA ASN A 124 -2.24 15.68 -25.57
C ASN A 124 -3.38 15.57 -24.52
N ILE A 125 -3.39 14.49 -23.77
CA ILE A 125 -4.32 14.31 -22.64
C ILE A 125 -3.67 14.90 -21.40
N THR A 126 -4.43 15.67 -20.63
CA THR A 126 -3.99 16.35 -19.40
C THR A 126 -4.58 15.72 -18.14
N TRP A 127 -4.04 16.04 -16.97
CA TRP A 127 -4.67 15.68 -15.69
C TRP A 127 -6.07 16.30 -15.54
N ARG A 128 -6.32 17.46 -16.20
CA ARG A 128 -7.66 18.06 -16.24
C ARG A 128 -8.64 17.21 -17.03
N ASP A 129 -8.25 16.68 -18.21
CA ASP A 129 -9.12 15.77 -18.97
C ASP A 129 -9.50 14.54 -18.13
N ILE A 130 -8.53 13.99 -17.37
CA ILE A 130 -8.75 12.85 -16.46
C ILE A 130 -9.72 13.23 -15.33
N ALA A 131 -9.52 14.41 -14.72
CA ALA A 131 -10.39 14.90 -13.66
C ALA A 131 -11.82 15.16 -14.15
N ASP A 132 -11.98 15.72 -15.34
CA ASP A 132 -13.28 16.00 -15.95
C ASP A 132 -14.04 14.71 -16.29
N ALA A 133 -13.35 13.71 -16.85
CA ALA A 133 -13.92 12.39 -17.11
C ALA A 133 -14.36 11.70 -15.82
N SER A 134 -13.57 11.80 -14.76
CA SER A 134 -13.87 11.26 -13.43
C SER A 134 -15.08 11.97 -12.81
N ASN A 135 -15.09 13.31 -12.83
CA ASN A 135 -16.18 14.12 -12.28
C ASN A 135 -17.50 13.86 -12.99
N ALA A 136 -17.45 13.60 -14.31
CA ALA A 136 -18.62 13.25 -15.11
C ALA A 136 -19.07 11.78 -14.94
N GLY A 137 -18.42 10.99 -14.08
CA GLY A 137 -18.72 9.57 -13.87
C GLY A 137 -18.37 8.66 -15.05
N LYS A 138 -17.57 9.15 -16.00
CA LYS A 138 -17.18 8.40 -17.22
C LYS A 138 -15.93 7.55 -17.03
N LEU A 139 -15.16 7.79 -15.96
CA LEU A 139 -13.92 7.08 -15.66
C LEU A 139 -13.90 6.63 -14.19
N ARG A 140 -13.79 5.32 -13.98
CA ARG A 140 -13.60 4.69 -12.66
C ARG A 140 -12.24 4.03 -12.62
N PHE A 141 -11.41 4.40 -11.67
CA PHE A 141 -10.05 3.89 -11.58
C PHE A 141 -9.67 3.45 -10.17
N ALA A 142 -8.68 2.57 -10.12
CA ALA A 142 -7.99 2.17 -8.91
C ALA A 142 -6.78 3.10 -8.67
N MET A 143 -6.52 3.50 -7.44
CA MET A 143 -5.33 4.23 -7.03
C MET A 143 -4.95 3.88 -5.60
N THR A 144 -3.68 3.93 -5.24
CA THR A 144 -3.30 3.75 -3.84
C THR A 144 -3.69 4.96 -3.00
N ASN A 145 -3.86 4.73 -1.69
CA ASN A 145 -4.09 5.82 -0.74
C ASN A 145 -2.82 6.70 -0.68
N PRO A 146 -2.93 8.00 -0.96
CA PRO A 146 -1.80 8.93 -0.92
C PRO A 146 -1.08 9.01 0.43
N THR A 147 -1.78 8.70 1.52
CA THR A 147 -1.19 8.73 2.88
C THR A 147 -0.44 7.45 3.24
N ALA A 148 -0.51 6.40 2.42
CA ALA A 148 0.12 5.11 2.69
C ALA A 148 1.18 4.73 1.64
N SER A 149 0.98 5.12 0.37
CA SER A 149 1.79 4.64 -0.76
C SER A 149 2.24 5.77 -1.69
N ASN A 150 3.46 5.65 -2.18
CA ASN A 150 4.06 6.67 -3.02
C ASN A 150 3.35 6.86 -4.38
N SER A 151 2.82 5.81 -5.03
CA SER A 151 2.14 5.99 -6.32
C SER A 151 0.91 6.89 -6.20
N GLY A 152 0.11 6.72 -5.13
CA GLY A 152 -1.01 7.62 -4.82
C GLY A 152 -0.55 9.01 -4.39
N PHE A 153 0.47 9.08 -3.54
CA PHE A 153 1.04 10.35 -3.10
C PHE A 153 1.59 11.17 -4.29
N THR A 154 2.35 10.53 -5.15
CA THR A 154 2.91 11.12 -6.37
C THR A 154 1.80 11.57 -7.34
N ALA A 155 0.75 10.74 -7.52
CA ALA A 155 -0.41 11.11 -8.33
C ALA A 155 -1.15 12.32 -7.74
N LEU A 156 -1.37 12.35 -6.42
CA LEU A 156 -2.01 13.49 -5.75
C LEU A 156 -1.21 14.78 -5.97
N VAL A 157 0.11 14.74 -5.76
CA VAL A 157 1.00 15.89 -6.01
C VAL A 157 0.96 16.31 -7.47
N GLY A 158 1.07 15.35 -8.40
CA GLY A 158 1.04 15.61 -9.84
C GLY A 158 -0.26 16.26 -10.29
N VAL A 159 -1.40 15.68 -9.91
CA VAL A 159 -2.73 16.24 -10.25
C VAL A 159 -2.92 17.62 -9.64
N ALA A 160 -2.55 17.81 -8.36
CA ALA A 160 -2.66 19.11 -7.69
C ALA A 160 -1.80 20.18 -8.38
N THR A 161 -0.54 19.83 -8.73
CA THR A 161 0.38 20.73 -9.44
C THR A 161 -0.16 21.10 -10.81
N ALA A 162 -0.60 20.14 -11.60
CA ALA A 162 -1.16 20.38 -12.93
C ALA A 162 -2.43 21.23 -12.88
N LEU A 163 -3.34 20.94 -11.93
CA LEU A 163 -4.60 21.69 -11.79
C LEU A 163 -4.43 23.08 -11.20
N SER A 164 -3.31 23.36 -10.51
CA SER A 164 -2.98 24.71 -10.03
C SER A 164 -2.68 25.69 -11.19
N GLY A 165 -2.34 25.15 -12.37
CA GLY A 165 -1.94 25.92 -13.55
C GLY A 165 -0.60 26.64 -13.39
N ARG A 166 0.19 26.30 -12.36
CA ARG A 166 1.54 26.84 -12.12
C ARG A 166 2.60 25.84 -12.56
N GLY A 167 3.66 26.31 -13.18
CA GLY A 167 4.83 25.51 -13.51
C GLY A 167 5.76 25.26 -12.30
N ASP A 168 5.46 25.87 -11.15
CA ASP A 168 6.28 25.85 -9.95
C ASP A 168 5.74 24.84 -8.91
N ALA A 169 6.56 24.55 -7.90
CA ALA A 169 6.15 23.70 -6.78
C ALA A 169 4.96 24.30 -6.02
N LEU A 170 4.03 23.42 -5.60
CA LEU A 170 2.83 23.82 -4.87
C LEU A 170 3.15 24.61 -3.59
N THR A 171 2.27 25.55 -3.29
CA THR A 171 2.23 26.31 -2.05
C THR A 171 0.97 25.95 -1.25
N LEU A 172 0.88 26.40 0.01
CA LEU A 172 -0.33 26.19 0.83
C LEU A 172 -1.60 26.79 0.19
N ALA A 173 -1.47 27.89 -0.55
CA ALA A 173 -2.60 28.51 -1.25
C ALA A 173 -3.16 27.63 -2.39
N ASP A 174 -2.33 26.79 -2.99
CA ASP A 174 -2.72 25.93 -4.12
C ASP A 174 -3.47 24.66 -3.67
N VAL A 175 -3.38 24.29 -2.37
CA VAL A 175 -3.98 23.06 -1.83
C VAL A 175 -5.51 23.12 -1.79
N GLN A 176 -6.12 24.29 -1.76
CA GLN A 176 -7.57 24.50 -1.62
C GLN A 176 -8.38 24.26 -2.92
N ALA A 177 -7.78 23.70 -3.96
CA ALA A 177 -8.43 23.56 -5.26
C ALA A 177 -9.59 22.54 -5.25
N THR A 178 -10.81 23.03 -5.44
CA THR A 178 -12.04 22.20 -5.58
C THR A 178 -11.97 21.20 -6.75
N ALA A 179 -11.11 21.42 -7.73
CA ALA A 179 -10.91 20.53 -8.88
C ALA A 179 -10.43 19.11 -8.48
N LEU A 180 -9.69 18.95 -7.38
CA LEU A 180 -9.25 17.63 -6.88
C LEU A 180 -10.41 16.73 -6.49
N ARG A 181 -11.50 17.27 -5.92
CA ARG A 181 -12.69 16.47 -5.56
C ARG A 181 -13.31 15.79 -6.78
N GLY A 182 -13.34 16.48 -7.92
CA GLY A 182 -13.83 15.90 -9.17
C GLY A 182 -12.99 14.71 -9.64
N PHE A 183 -11.67 14.83 -9.55
CA PHE A 183 -10.75 13.73 -9.87
C PHE A 183 -10.99 12.51 -8.97
N PHE A 184 -11.10 12.69 -7.66
CA PHE A 184 -11.25 11.59 -6.70
C PHE A 184 -12.62 10.92 -6.72
N LYS A 185 -13.64 11.50 -7.37
CA LYS A 185 -14.91 10.78 -7.63
C LYS A 185 -14.72 9.53 -8.48
N GLY A 186 -13.70 9.52 -9.36
CA GLY A 186 -13.36 8.35 -10.17
C GLY A 186 -12.57 7.28 -9.42
N GLN A 187 -12.00 7.58 -8.24
CA GLN A 187 -11.28 6.60 -7.42
C GLN A 187 -12.26 5.69 -6.70
N THR A 188 -12.62 4.56 -7.32
CA THR A 188 -13.59 3.60 -6.78
C THR A 188 -12.93 2.38 -6.11
N LEU A 189 -11.60 2.28 -6.17
CA LEU A 189 -10.81 1.26 -5.50
C LEU A 189 -9.54 1.85 -4.92
N THR A 190 -9.32 1.59 -3.62
CA THR A 190 -8.15 2.06 -2.89
C THR A 190 -7.35 0.89 -2.33
N ALA A 191 -6.01 1.00 -2.33
CA ALA A 191 -5.11 0.04 -1.70
C ALA A 191 -3.97 0.76 -0.96
N GLY A 192 -3.40 0.09 0.04
CA GLY A 192 -2.32 0.65 0.87
C GLY A 192 -0.95 0.65 0.20
N SER A 193 -0.76 -0.05 -0.93
CA SER A 193 0.50 -0.06 -1.67
C SER A 193 0.33 -0.45 -3.13
N SER A 194 1.32 -0.13 -3.96
CA SER A 194 1.26 -0.26 -5.43
C SER A 194 1.20 -1.69 -5.93
N GLY A 195 1.94 -2.61 -5.31
CA GLY A 195 1.88 -4.03 -5.66
C GLY A 195 0.50 -4.62 -5.33
N TRP A 196 -0.02 -4.31 -4.15
CA TRP A 196 -1.34 -4.77 -3.72
C TRP A 196 -2.48 -4.12 -4.51
N LEU A 197 -2.28 -2.90 -5.00
CA LEU A 197 -3.23 -2.26 -5.91
C LEU A 197 -3.34 -3.07 -7.22
N ALA A 198 -2.22 -3.51 -7.79
CA ALA A 198 -2.21 -4.33 -8.99
C ALA A 198 -2.96 -5.65 -8.80
N GLU A 199 -2.72 -6.36 -7.69
CA GLU A 199 -3.46 -7.58 -7.32
C GLU A 199 -4.96 -7.31 -7.18
N SER A 200 -5.32 -6.23 -6.48
CA SER A 200 -6.72 -5.82 -6.28
C SER A 200 -7.40 -5.41 -7.59
N TYR A 201 -6.67 -4.73 -8.49
CA TYR A 201 -7.17 -4.40 -9.82
C TYR A 201 -7.48 -5.66 -10.63
N VAL A 202 -6.56 -6.63 -10.67
CA VAL A 202 -6.76 -7.90 -11.37
C VAL A 202 -8.00 -8.63 -10.86
N ALA A 203 -8.22 -8.64 -9.54
CA ALA A 203 -9.40 -9.28 -8.94
C ALA A 203 -10.72 -8.56 -9.28
N SER A 204 -10.70 -7.22 -9.43
CA SER A 204 -11.90 -6.36 -9.59
C SER A 204 -11.96 -5.64 -10.93
N GLN A 205 -11.16 -6.05 -11.93
CA GLN A 205 -11.02 -5.32 -13.19
C GLN A 205 -12.33 -5.22 -14.01
N ASN A 206 -13.36 -6.01 -13.72
CA ASN A 206 -14.66 -5.86 -14.38
C ASN A 206 -15.39 -4.57 -13.98
N ASP A 207 -15.13 -4.07 -12.77
CA ASP A 207 -15.81 -2.91 -12.19
C ASP A 207 -15.02 -1.60 -12.36
N LEU A 208 -13.83 -1.69 -12.97
CA LEU A 208 -12.89 -0.59 -13.13
C LEU A 208 -12.59 -0.34 -14.61
N ASP A 209 -12.39 0.92 -14.96
CA ASP A 209 -12.01 1.34 -16.29
C ASP A 209 -10.48 1.44 -16.44
N GLY A 210 -9.75 1.62 -15.31
CA GLY A 210 -8.30 1.75 -15.32
C GLY A 210 -7.68 1.77 -13.93
N MET A 211 -6.38 2.08 -13.89
CA MET A 211 -5.60 2.16 -12.66
C MET A 211 -4.48 3.20 -12.80
N ILE A 212 -4.27 4.03 -11.77
CA ILE A 212 -3.09 4.88 -11.65
C ILE A 212 -2.02 4.11 -10.88
N ASN A 213 -0.89 3.88 -11.53
CA ASN A 213 0.25 3.17 -10.94
C ASN A 213 1.54 3.52 -11.68
N TYR A 214 2.65 2.92 -11.28
CA TYR A 214 3.90 3.00 -12.02
C TYR A 214 3.77 2.40 -13.43
N GLU A 215 4.40 3.04 -14.42
CA GLU A 215 4.48 2.56 -15.79
C GLU A 215 4.86 1.08 -15.86
N SER A 216 5.90 0.69 -15.11
CA SER A 216 6.39 -0.70 -15.08
C SER A 216 5.32 -1.71 -14.65
N VAL A 217 4.50 -1.37 -13.65
CA VAL A 217 3.41 -2.24 -13.17
C VAL A 217 2.32 -2.39 -14.24
N LEU A 218 1.96 -1.29 -14.91
CA LEU A 218 0.94 -1.32 -15.96
C LEU A 218 1.41 -2.11 -17.20
N LEU A 219 2.68 -1.95 -17.56
CA LEU A 219 3.30 -2.71 -18.64
C LEU A 219 3.37 -4.20 -18.29
N ASP A 220 3.75 -4.59 -17.06
CA ASP A 220 3.76 -5.98 -16.61
C ASP A 220 2.37 -6.63 -16.69
N LEU A 221 1.32 -5.91 -16.28
CA LEU A 221 -0.05 -6.41 -16.40
C LEU A 221 -0.44 -6.70 -17.85
N ASN A 222 -0.01 -5.87 -18.78
CA ASN A 222 -0.24 -6.07 -20.22
C ASN A 222 0.57 -7.26 -20.76
N GLU A 223 1.87 -7.34 -20.43
CA GLU A 223 2.78 -8.38 -20.94
C GLU A 223 2.46 -9.77 -20.38
N THR A 224 2.09 -9.84 -19.10
CA THR A 224 1.74 -11.12 -18.45
C THR A 224 0.32 -11.59 -18.72
N GLY A 225 -0.51 -10.78 -19.40
CA GLY A 225 -1.92 -11.10 -19.67
C GLY A 225 -2.80 -11.13 -18.40
N LYS A 226 -2.33 -10.59 -17.27
CA LYS A 226 -3.14 -10.45 -16.05
C LYS A 226 -4.26 -9.43 -16.23
N ALA A 227 -4.04 -8.39 -17.04
CA ALA A 227 -5.10 -7.54 -17.52
C ALA A 227 -5.91 -8.29 -18.59
N ARG A 228 -7.20 -8.53 -18.35
CA ARG A 228 -8.10 -9.21 -19.33
C ARG A 228 -8.24 -8.41 -20.62
N GLU A 229 -8.17 -7.11 -20.51
CA GLU A 229 -8.12 -6.18 -21.62
C GLU A 229 -6.85 -5.32 -21.47
N LYS A 230 -6.15 -5.10 -22.58
CA LYS A 230 -4.94 -4.30 -22.59
C LYS A 230 -5.21 -2.89 -22.09
N LEU A 231 -4.29 -2.37 -21.28
CA LEU A 231 -4.31 -1.00 -20.79
C LEU A 231 -3.56 -0.09 -21.75
N ALA A 232 -4.23 0.93 -22.27
CA ALA A 232 -3.58 2.07 -22.91
C ALA A 232 -2.96 2.96 -21.81
N LEU A 233 -1.65 3.20 -21.89
CA LEU A 233 -0.96 4.04 -20.93
C LEU A 233 -1.10 5.52 -21.33
N ILE A 234 -1.72 6.30 -20.47
CA ILE A 234 -1.92 7.73 -20.63
C ILE A 234 -0.86 8.46 -19.82
N TYR A 235 -0.02 9.21 -20.50
CA TYR A 235 1.01 10.09 -19.94
C TYR A 235 0.49 11.52 -20.05
N PRO A 236 0.03 12.14 -18.96
CA PRO A 236 -0.49 13.50 -19.03
C PRO A 236 0.54 14.48 -19.61
N GLU A 237 0.12 15.26 -20.59
CA GLU A 237 0.98 16.22 -21.31
C GLU A 237 1.47 17.33 -20.39
N ASP A 238 0.64 17.73 -19.43
CA ASP A 238 0.93 18.75 -18.42
C ASP A 238 1.92 18.28 -17.34
N GLY A 239 2.38 17.03 -17.42
CA GLY A 239 3.52 16.50 -16.68
C GLY A 239 3.16 15.40 -15.69
N ILE A 240 4.19 14.74 -15.22
CA ILE A 240 4.13 13.59 -14.29
C ILE A 240 5.22 13.73 -13.23
N ILE A 241 5.19 12.86 -12.21
CA ILE A 241 6.29 12.68 -11.27
C ILE A 241 6.82 11.25 -11.43
N THR A 242 8.13 11.13 -11.64
CA THR A 242 8.80 9.85 -11.85
C THR A 242 9.36 9.30 -10.55
N ALA A 243 9.02 8.06 -10.22
CA ALA A 243 9.67 7.30 -9.17
C ALA A 243 11.11 6.98 -9.58
N ASP A 244 12.09 7.27 -8.72
CA ASP A 244 13.52 7.12 -9.00
C ASP A 244 14.20 6.01 -8.19
N TYR A 245 13.43 5.27 -7.40
CA TYR A 245 13.83 4.08 -6.63
C TYR A 245 15.20 4.20 -5.97
N PRO A 246 15.42 5.19 -5.10
CA PRO A 246 16.70 5.34 -4.43
C PRO A 246 16.94 4.18 -3.47
N LEU A 247 18.09 3.49 -3.65
CA LEU A 247 18.61 2.61 -2.61
C LEU A 247 19.26 3.49 -1.55
N MET A 248 18.72 3.49 -0.34
CA MET A 248 19.13 4.34 0.76
C MET A 248 19.87 3.53 1.82
N LEU A 249 21.08 3.97 2.20
CA LEU A 249 21.84 3.42 3.31
C LEU A 249 21.37 4.06 4.62
N LEU A 250 20.95 3.24 5.59
CA LEU A 250 20.51 3.68 6.91
C LEU A 250 21.57 3.36 7.99
N ASP A 251 22.18 2.17 7.95
CA ASP A 251 23.29 1.81 8.83
C ASP A 251 24.64 2.11 8.20
N LYS A 252 25.33 3.12 8.73
CA LYS A 252 26.69 3.51 8.28
C LYS A 252 27.71 2.37 8.36
N GLY A 253 27.50 1.38 9.24
CA GLY A 253 28.36 0.20 9.36
C GLY A 253 28.34 -0.69 8.12
N GLN A 254 27.29 -0.58 7.29
CA GLN A 254 27.11 -1.36 6.05
C GLN A 254 27.66 -0.65 4.80
N ARG A 255 28.37 0.47 4.95
CA ARG A 255 28.84 1.31 3.84
C ARG A 255 29.57 0.50 2.75
N ALA A 256 30.50 -0.37 3.11
CA ALA A 256 31.26 -1.16 2.14
C ALA A 256 30.37 -2.15 1.35
N ALA A 257 29.36 -2.76 2.01
CA ALA A 257 28.41 -3.64 1.35
C ALA A 257 27.48 -2.84 0.43
N TYR A 258 27.01 -1.69 0.88
CA TYR A 258 26.20 -0.75 0.10
C TYR A 258 26.93 -0.30 -1.18
N ASP A 259 28.19 0.11 -1.09
CA ASP A 259 28.95 0.59 -2.25
C ASP A 259 29.16 -0.52 -3.30
N ARG A 260 29.40 -1.77 -2.88
CA ARG A 260 29.46 -2.92 -3.79
C ARG A 260 28.12 -3.18 -4.47
N LEU A 261 27.01 -3.08 -3.70
CA LEU A 261 25.66 -3.22 -4.22
C LEU A 261 25.37 -2.17 -5.28
N VAL A 262 25.57 -0.91 -4.96
CA VAL A 262 25.32 0.21 -5.87
C VAL A 262 26.16 0.09 -7.15
N ALA A 263 27.46 -0.24 -7.03
CA ALA A 263 28.32 -0.42 -8.19
C ALA A 263 27.77 -1.50 -9.14
N TYR A 264 27.30 -2.62 -8.61
CA TYR A 264 26.71 -3.69 -9.42
C TYR A 264 25.34 -3.30 -9.99
N LEU A 265 24.43 -2.79 -9.16
CA LEU A 265 23.07 -2.42 -9.57
C LEU A 265 23.06 -1.33 -10.65
N ARG A 266 24.07 -0.46 -10.69
CA ARG A 266 24.25 0.59 -11.69
C ARG A 266 25.15 0.20 -12.86
N SER A 267 25.60 -1.06 -12.94
CA SER A 267 26.34 -1.51 -14.11
C SER A 267 25.43 -1.57 -15.34
N PRO A 268 25.93 -1.25 -16.56
CA PRO A 268 25.12 -1.28 -17.78
C PRO A 268 24.45 -2.65 -18.05
N ASP A 269 25.15 -3.73 -17.75
CA ASP A 269 24.64 -5.09 -17.97
C ASP A 269 23.49 -5.42 -17.01
N PHE A 270 23.64 -5.09 -15.71
CA PHE A 270 22.54 -5.27 -14.76
C PHE A 270 21.36 -4.37 -15.07
N GLN A 271 21.58 -3.13 -15.49
CA GLN A 271 20.49 -2.20 -15.85
C GLN A 271 19.70 -2.71 -17.06
N LYS A 272 20.32 -3.32 -18.05
CA LYS A 272 19.64 -4.00 -19.17
C LYS A 272 18.78 -5.16 -18.68
N GLU A 273 19.34 -5.99 -17.80
CA GLU A 273 18.64 -7.15 -17.27
C GLU A 273 17.48 -6.74 -16.35
N LEU A 274 17.70 -5.76 -15.47
CA LEU A 274 16.69 -5.17 -14.61
C LEU A 274 15.51 -4.65 -15.43
N MET A 275 15.79 -3.84 -16.46
CA MET A 275 14.77 -3.32 -17.37
C MET A 275 14.02 -4.44 -18.11
N ALA A 276 14.73 -5.44 -18.60
CA ALA A 276 14.10 -6.57 -19.32
C ALA A 276 13.14 -7.39 -18.43
N LYS A 277 13.44 -7.49 -17.11
CA LYS A 277 12.66 -8.25 -16.13
C LYS A 277 11.55 -7.46 -15.47
N THR A 278 11.74 -6.16 -15.25
CA THR A 278 10.83 -5.34 -14.45
C THR A 278 10.14 -4.22 -15.21
N LEU A 279 10.53 -4.00 -16.49
CA LEU A 279 10.04 -2.91 -17.34
C LEU A 279 10.25 -1.51 -16.72
N ARG A 280 11.19 -1.38 -15.78
CA ARG A 280 11.64 -0.09 -15.27
C ARG A 280 12.70 0.51 -16.17
N ARG A 281 12.65 1.81 -16.34
CA ARG A 281 13.64 2.55 -17.12
C ARG A 281 14.99 2.57 -16.42
N PRO A 282 16.12 2.48 -17.14
CA PRO A 282 17.45 2.56 -16.52
C PRO A 282 17.70 3.94 -15.90
N ALA A 283 18.40 3.97 -14.76
CA ALA A 283 18.80 5.21 -14.08
C ALA A 283 20.18 5.74 -14.52
N ILE A 284 20.82 5.08 -15.48
CA ILE A 284 22.13 5.48 -16.04
C ILE A 284 21.99 5.78 -17.53
N PRO A 285 22.81 6.71 -18.06
CA PRO A 285 22.84 6.97 -19.50
C PRO A 285 23.42 5.80 -20.28
N GLY A 286 23.15 5.76 -21.59
CA GLY A 286 23.77 4.82 -22.53
C GLY A 286 23.14 3.41 -22.55
N VAL A 287 22.10 3.15 -21.79
CA VAL A 287 21.30 1.93 -21.88
C VAL A 287 20.05 2.23 -22.73
N ALA A 288 19.94 1.60 -23.89
CA ALA A 288 18.79 1.77 -24.77
C ALA A 288 17.52 1.19 -24.13
N LEU A 289 16.38 1.88 -24.29
CA LEU A 289 15.10 1.41 -23.77
C LEU A 289 14.65 0.12 -24.44
N ASP A 290 14.03 -0.76 -23.66
CA ASP A 290 13.32 -1.92 -24.19
C ASP A 290 12.12 -1.45 -25.03
N ARG A 291 11.86 -2.11 -26.16
CA ARG A 291 10.77 -1.78 -27.11
C ARG A 291 9.37 -1.75 -26.48
N ARG A 292 9.19 -2.41 -25.34
CA ARG A 292 7.92 -2.43 -24.57
C ARG A 292 7.68 -1.14 -23.79
N ILE A 293 8.74 -0.39 -23.51
CA ILE A 293 8.70 0.89 -22.80
C ILE A 293 8.57 2.01 -23.85
N PRO A 294 7.51 2.82 -23.82
CA PRO A 294 7.35 3.90 -24.78
C PRO A 294 8.50 4.91 -24.71
N ASP A 295 9.19 5.09 -25.84
CA ASP A 295 10.23 6.11 -25.97
C ASP A 295 9.57 7.47 -26.25
N ARG A 296 9.37 8.26 -25.19
CA ARG A 296 8.76 9.58 -25.27
C ARG A 296 9.38 10.52 -24.26
N LEU A 297 9.35 11.81 -24.59
CA LEU A 297 9.74 12.85 -23.66
C LEU A 297 8.69 12.93 -22.53
N LEU A 298 9.17 12.88 -21.29
CA LEU A 298 8.37 13.03 -20.08
C LEU A 298 8.60 14.43 -19.51
N VAL A 299 7.52 15.16 -19.26
CA VAL A 299 7.58 16.43 -18.55
C VAL A 299 7.52 16.13 -17.06
N GLU A 300 8.57 16.46 -16.31
CA GLU A 300 8.65 16.21 -14.89
C GLU A 300 8.07 17.39 -14.10
N LEU A 301 7.08 17.12 -13.25
CA LEU A 301 6.48 18.12 -12.39
C LEU A 301 7.33 18.35 -11.13
N PRO A 302 7.40 19.60 -10.64
CA PRO A 302 8.13 19.89 -9.41
C PRO A 302 7.44 19.27 -8.19
N PHE A 303 8.27 18.77 -7.27
CA PHE A 303 7.79 18.23 -6.00
C PHE A 303 7.73 19.34 -4.93
N PRO A 304 6.73 19.34 -4.02
CA PRO A 304 6.68 20.31 -2.92
C PRO A 304 7.95 20.33 -2.08
N ASN A 305 8.39 21.53 -1.68
CA ASN A 305 9.67 21.72 -1.00
C ASN A 305 9.57 21.72 0.52
N THR A 306 8.35 21.77 1.08
CA THR A 306 8.10 21.85 2.52
C THR A 306 7.16 20.75 2.99
N ALA A 307 7.37 20.29 4.22
CA ALA A 307 6.51 19.29 4.86
C ALA A 307 5.09 19.82 5.06
N ASP A 308 4.94 21.13 5.34
CA ASP A 308 3.62 21.74 5.59
C ASP A 308 2.71 21.68 4.37
N VAL A 309 3.25 21.88 3.16
CA VAL A 309 2.47 21.73 1.91
C VAL A 309 2.05 20.29 1.70
N LEU A 310 2.95 19.34 1.96
CA LEU A 310 2.64 17.92 1.86
C LEU A 310 1.57 17.49 2.86
N ASP A 311 1.71 17.90 4.12
CA ASP A 311 0.73 17.64 5.17
C ASP A 311 -0.63 18.23 4.81
N ALA A 312 -0.68 19.49 4.37
CA ALA A 312 -1.90 20.16 3.96
C ALA A 312 -2.58 19.42 2.80
N LEU A 313 -1.82 18.96 1.80
CA LEU A 313 -2.33 18.22 0.66
C LEU A 313 -2.89 16.86 1.07
N LEU A 314 -2.19 16.12 1.94
CA LEU A 314 -2.63 14.83 2.46
C LEU A 314 -3.88 14.97 3.36
N PHE A 315 -3.95 16.02 4.20
CA PHE A 315 -5.14 16.28 5.01
C PHE A 315 -6.33 16.72 4.16
N SER A 316 -6.12 17.58 3.15
CA SER A 316 -7.17 17.95 2.21
C SER A 316 -7.72 16.71 1.46
N TYR A 317 -6.84 15.79 1.02
CA TYR A 317 -7.27 14.51 0.45
C TYR A 317 -8.19 13.75 1.41
N LEU A 318 -7.76 13.55 2.66
CA LEU A 318 -8.49 12.74 3.65
C LEU A 318 -9.83 13.37 4.06
N ASP A 319 -9.85 14.68 4.27
CA ASP A 319 -10.98 15.36 4.90
C ASP A 319 -11.99 15.92 3.87
N GLU A 320 -11.54 16.24 2.63
CA GLU A 320 -12.34 16.96 1.66
C GLU A 320 -12.47 16.28 0.30
N GLN A 321 -11.37 15.69 -0.23
CA GLN A 321 -11.30 15.32 -1.64
C GLN A 321 -11.79 13.89 -1.91
N ARG A 322 -11.39 12.92 -1.10
CA ARG A 322 -11.74 11.51 -1.28
C ARG A 322 -13.24 11.26 -1.05
N VAL A 323 -13.72 10.16 -1.60
CA VAL A 323 -15.03 9.60 -1.28
C VAL A 323 -15.06 9.24 0.21
N PRO A 324 -16.09 9.66 0.98
CA PRO A 324 -16.17 9.31 2.40
C PRO A 324 -16.31 7.80 2.63
N ALA A 325 -15.61 7.27 3.61
CA ALA A 325 -15.68 5.86 3.96
C ALA A 325 -16.88 5.54 4.88
N HIS A 326 -17.38 4.29 4.77
CA HIS A 326 -18.20 3.65 5.78
C HIS A 326 -17.52 2.35 6.19
N ALA A 327 -16.89 2.33 7.36
CA ALA A 327 -16.14 1.19 7.87
C ALA A 327 -16.97 0.40 8.89
N TYR A 328 -17.18 -0.90 8.61
CA TYR A 328 -17.79 -1.85 9.55
C TYR A 328 -16.68 -2.59 10.30
N PHE A 329 -16.55 -2.36 11.59
CA PHE A 329 -15.65 -3.10 12.48
C PHE A 329 -16.43 -4.25 13.13
N VAL A 330 -16.12 -5.48 12.72
CA VAL A 330 -16.71 -6.72 13.23
C VAL A 330 -15.72 -7.34 14.21
N LEU A 331 -15.96 -7.15 15.49
CA LEU A 331 -14.98 -7.31 16.55
C LEU A 331 -15.36 -8.48 17.46
N ASP A 332 -14.48 -9.45 17.54
CA ASP A 332 -14.58 -10.58 18.46
C ASP A 332 -14.43 -10.10 19.91
N VAL A 333 -15.41 -10.42 20.73
CA VAL A 333 -15.41 -10.25 22.19
C VAL A 333 -15.73 -11.57 22.89
N SER A 334 -15.35 -12.70 22.28
CA SER A 334 -15.46 -14.03 22.87
C SER A 334 -14.50 -14.20 24.05
N GLY A 335 -14.67 -15.29 24.82
CA GLY A 335 -13.90 -15.54 26.03
C GLY A 335 -12.39 -15.62 25.83
N SER A 336 -11.92 -16.05 24.65
CA SER A 336 -10.49 -16.10 24.29
C SER A 336 -9.84 -14.71 24.20
N MET A 337 -10.62 -13.68 23.89
CA MET A 337 -10.15 -12.28 23.85
C MET A 337 -9.86 -11.69 25.23
N GLN A 338 -10.18 -12.39 26.33
CA GLN A 338 -9.95 -11.88 27.68
C GLN A 338 -8.45 -11.60 27.95
N GLY A 339 -8.15 -10.46 28.56
CA GLY A 339 -6.78 -10.01 28.82
C GLY A 339 -6.16 -9.27 27.65
N ASP A 340 -5.01 -9.72 27.17
CA ASP A 340 -4.19 -9.02 26.16
C ASP A 340 -4.93 -8.80 24.82
N GLY A 341 -5.81 -9.71 24.43
CA GLY A 341 -6.60 -9.61 23.21
C GLY A 341 -7.51 -8.40 23.21
N LEU A 342 -8.35 -8.31 24.24
CA LEU A 342 -9.28 -7.19 24.39
C LEU A 342 -8.54 -5.86 24.62
N ALA A 343 -7.50 -5.86 25.45
CA ALA A 343 -6.69 -4.68 25.71
C ALA A 343 -6.00 -4.17 24.43
N GLY A 344 -5.45 -5.07 23.60
CA GLY A 344 -4.86 -4.75 22.31
C GLY A 344 -5.88 -4.17 21.33
N LEU A 345 -7.08 -4.75 21.25
CA LEU A 345 -8.19 -4.24 20.45
C LEU A 345 -8.59 -2.82 20.88
N GLN A 346 -8.81 -2.62 22.20
CA GLN A 346 -9.17 -1.33 22.77
C GLN A 346 -8.10 -0.28 22.48
N LYS A 347 -6.82 -0.61 22.66
CA LYS A 347 -5.69 0.27 22.34
C LYS A 347 -5.68 0.68 20.87
N ALA A 348 -5.84 -0.28 19.96
CA ALA A 348 -5.82 -0.03 18.52
C ALA A 348 -6.97 0.90 18.08
N LEU A 349 -8.20 0.63 18.54
CA LEU A 349 -9.37 1.49 18.24
C LEU A 349 -9.21 2.88 18.85
N ASN A 350 -8.73 3.00 20.09
CA ASN A 350 -8.47 4.28 20.74
C ASN A 350 -7.39 5.08 20.00
N GLY A 351 -6.38 4.42 19.42
CA GLY A 351 -5.40 5.04 18.52
C GLY A 351 -6.06 5.77 17.35
N LEU A 352 -7.07 5.14 16.72
CA LEU A 352 -7.82 5.73 15.60
C LEU A 352 -8.69 6.93 16.02
N THR A 353 -8.98 7.12 17.30
CA THR A 353 -9.66 8.33 17.82
C THR A 353 -8.71 9.51 18.01
N GLY A 354 -7.46 9.41 17.58
CA GLY A 354 -6.46 10.49 17.67
C GLY A 354 -5.59 10.45 18.92
N GLN A 355 -5.64 9.37 19.72
CA GLN A 355 -4.71 9.17 20.83
C GLN A 355 -3.30 8.78 20.34
N ASP A 356 -3.19 8.25 19.12
CA ASP A 356 -1.92 8.01 18.47
C ASP A 356 -1.40 9.31 17.83
N THR A 357 -0.43 9.94 18.47
CA THR A 357 0.20 11.19 18.01
C THR A 357 1.39 10.96 17.08
N SER A 358 1.70 9.70 16.75
CA SER A 358 2.74 9.38 15.76
C SER A 358 2.39 9.96 14.39
N LEU A 359 3.37 10.03 13.53
CA LEU A 359 3.21 10.61 12.19
C LEU A 359 2.10 9.89 11.39
N THR A 360 2.07 8.53 11.40
CA THR A 360 0.97 7.74 10.79
C THR A 360 -0.34 7.86 11.55
N GLY A 361 -0.29 7.95 12.86
CA GLY A 361 -1.49 8.12 13.67
C GLY A 361 -2.32 9.31 13.22
N ARG A 362 -1.65 10.41 12.86
CA ARG A 362 -2.31 11.62 12.34
C ARG A 362 -3.13 11.36 11.07
N PHE A 363 -2.65 10.50 10.17
CA PHE A 363 -3.33 10.17 8.91
C PHE A 363 -4.34 9.04 9.06
N ALA A 364 -4.09 8.08 9.95
CA ALA A 364 -4.92 6.89 10.13
C ALA A 364 -6.16 7.13 11.00
N ARG A 365 -6.24 8.22 11.78
CA ARG A 365 -7.38 8.51 12.65
C ARG A 365 -8.70 8.62 11.87
N PHE A 366 -9.81 8.43 12.54
CA PHE A 366 -11.14 8.67 11.98
C PHE A 366 -11.27 10.12 11.52
N ARG A 367 -11.94 10.32 10.39
CA ARG A 367 -12.00 11.59 9.66
C ARG A 367 -13.43 12.10 9.55
N GLY A 368 -13.56 13.40 9.32
CA GLY A 368 -14.85 14.01 9.01
C GLY A 368 -15.56 13.34 7.85
N ARG A 369 -16.87 13.30 7.89
CA ARG A 369 -17.78 12.65 6.93
C ARG A 369 -17.73 11.11 6.92
N GLU A 370 -16.83 10.46 7.71
CA GLU A 370 -16.81 8.99 7.81
C GLU A 370 -17.94 8.48 8.69
N LYS A 371 -18.42 7.29 8.33
CA LYS A 371 -19.28 6.46 9.19
C LYS A 371 -18.51 5.27 9.72
N ILE A 372 -18.64 5.03 11.00
CA ILE A 372 -18.05 3.87 11.67
C ILE A 372 -19.18 3.07 12.28
N THR A 373 -19.35 1.84 11.85
CA THR A 373 -20.28 0.90 12.45
C THR A 373 -19.49 -0.19 13.17
N VAL A 374 -19.69 -0.33 14.47
CA VAL A 374 -19.06 -1.37 15.27
C VAL A 374 -20.09 -2.45 15.58
N ILE A 375 -19.78 -3.67 15.18
CA ILE A 375 -20.56 -4.90 15.46
C ILE A 375 -19.67 -5.78 16.32
N THR A 376 -20.00 -5.94 17.61
CA THR A 376 -19.30 -6.88 18.47
C THR A 376 -20.03 -8.22 18.47
N PHE A 377 -19.27 -9.30 18.62
CA PHE A 377 -19.83 -10.64 18.65
C PHE A 377 -19.06 -11.57 19.61
N ASN A 378 -19.80 -12.52 20.17
CA ASN A 378 -19.31 -13.72 20.82
C ASN A 378 -20.08 -14.92 20.27
N GLN A 379 -20.81 -15.72 21.07
CA GLN A 379 -21.75 -16.72 20.55
C GLN A 379 -22.97 -16.10 19.86
N SER A 380 -23.21 -14.81 20.03
CA SER A 380 -24.27 -14.02 19.41
C SER A 380 -23.74 -12.68 18.91
N VAL A 381 -24.41 -12.13 17.92
CA VAL A 381 -24.08 -10.80 17.39
C VAL A 381 -24.79 -9.75 18.24
N GLN A 382 -24.05 -8.77 18.73
CA GLN A 382 -24.59 -7.67 19.51
C GLN A 382 -25.16 -6.56 18.60
N PRO A 383 -26.07 -5.73 19.11
CA PRO A 383 -26.58 -4.59 18.35
C PRO A 383 -25.45 -3.67 17.85
N ALA A 384 -25.50 -3.34 16.58
CA ALA A 384 -24.50 -2.45 15.96
C ALA A 384 -24.56 -1.04 16.55
N GLN A 385 -23.40 -0.44 16.75
CA GLN A 385 -23.26 0.98 17.12
C GLN A 385 -22.72 1.75 15.93
N GLU A 386 -23.45 2.77 15.48
CA GLU A 386 -23.03 3.64 14.38
C GLU A 386 -22.60 5.01 14.92
N PHE A 387 -21.49 5.50 14.37
CA PHE A 387 -20.91 6.82 14.65
C PHE A 387 -20.70 7.55 13.33
N LEU A 388 -21.36 8.69 13.15
CA LEU A 388 -21.02 9.65 12.11
C LEU A 388 -19.98 10.61 12.71
N ILE A 389 -18.89 10.82 11.99
CA ILE A 389 -17.79 11.67 12.45
C ILE A 389 -17.96 13.06 11.85
N ASP A 390 -18.33 14.01 12.66
CA ASP A 390 -18.39 15.43 12.33
C ASP A 390 -17.30 16.21 13.09
N ASP A 391 -17.07 15.87 14.37
CA ASP A 391 -15.99 16.44 15.17
C ASP A 391 -14.73 15.56 15.14
N THR A 392 -13.73 16.00 14.39
CA THR A 392 -12.46 15.27 14.18
C THR A 392 -11.39 15.56 15.24
N GLN A 393 -11.67 16.43 16.21
CA GLN A 393 -10.71 16.73 17.27
C GLN A 393 -10.51 15.49 18.17
N PRO A 394 -9.28 15.16 18.58
CA PRO A 394 -9.04 14.01 19.46
C PRO A 394 -9.82 14.05 20.77
N GLN A 395 -10.12 15.24 21.27
CA GLN A 395 -10.94 15.47 22.48
C GLN A 395 -12.41 15.75 22.18
N GLY A 396 -12.78 15.72 20.89
CA GLY A 396 -14.14 16.01 20.44
C GLY A 396 -15.16 14.95 20.86
N ALA A 397 -16.43 15.34 20.83
CA ALA A 397 -17.54 14.53 21.32
C ALA A 397 -17.65 13.17 20.58
N ASP A 398 -17.42 13.15 19.27
CA ASP A 398 -17.52 11.92 18.47
C ASP A 398 -16.44 10.92 18.85
N MET A 399 -15.21 11.38 18.99
CA MET A 399 -14.09 10.54 19.41
C MET A 399 -14.28 10.05 20.84
N GLN A 400 -14.84 10.87 21.72
CA GLN A 400 -15.13 10.46 23.10
C GLN A 400 -16.22 9.39 23.14
N ARG A 401 -17.29 9.51 22.35
CA ARG A 401 -18.35 8.48 22.27
C ARG A 401 -17.79 7.12 21.82
N ILE A 402 -16.87 7.11 20.86
CA ILE A 402 -16.20 5.88 20.43
C ILE A 402 -15.35 5.30 21.56
N ARG A 403 -14.54 6.12 22.25
CA ARG A 403 -13.71 5.66 23.38
C ARG A 403 -14.56 5.10 24.52
N ASP A 404 -15.66 5.76 24.85
CA ASP A 404 -16.58 5.31 25.92
C ASP A 404 -17.23 3.96 25.54
N PHE A 405 -17.57 3.76 24.28
CA PHE A 405 -18.06 2.48 23.79
C PHE A 405 -16.96 1.40 23.88
N VAL A 406 -15.77 1.68 23.36
CA VAL A 406 -14.62 0.76 23.36
C VAL A 406 -14.22 0.39 24.80
N GLY A 407 -14.24 1.33 25.73
CA GLY A 407 -13.89 1.09 27.14
C GLY A 407 -14.87 0.18 27.88
N ARG A 408 -16.12 0.03 27.39
CA ARG A 408 -17.13 -0.86 27.99
C ARG A 408 -17.14 -2.27 27.41
N LEU A 409 -16.31 -2.57 26.40
CA LEU A 409 -16.23 -3.90 25.82
C LEU A 409 -15.76 -4.92 26.87
N GLN A 410 -16.45 -6.07 26.92
CA GLN A 410 -16.12 -7.18 27.81
C GLN A 410 -16.09 -8.47 27.00
N ALA A 411 -15.10 -9.32 27.28
CA ALA A 411 -14.93 -10.59 26.61
C ALA A 411 -15.62 -11.73 27.36
N SER A 412 -16.44 -12.50 26.65
CA SER A 412 -17.13 -13.67 27.19
C SER A 412 -17.73 -14.57 26.10
N GLY A 413 -17.95 -15.85 26.43
CA GLY A 413 -18.70 -16.78 25.57
C GLY A 413 -17.89 -17.38 24.41
N ASN A 414 -18.62 -18.02 23.47
CA ASN A 414 -18.08 -18.67 22.27
C ASN A 414 -17.90 -17.68 21.12
N THR A 415 -17.49 -18.16 19.94
CA THR A 415 -17.07 -17.35 18.80
C THR A 415 -17.92 -17.67 17.56
N ALA A 416 -18.76 -16.73 17.08
CA ALA A 416 -19.68 -16.88 15.94
C ALA A 416 -19.27 -16.00 14.75
N ILE A 417 -18.06 -16.19 14.21
CA ILE A 417 -17.46 -15.36 13.15
C ILE A 417 -18.39 -15.20 11.94
N TYR A 418 -18.86 -16.32 11.40
CA TYR A 418 -19.62 -16.30 10.15
C TYR A 418 -21.02 -15.69 10.30
N THR A 419 -21.62 -15.82 11.49
CA THR A 419 -22.91 -15.14 11.79
C THR A 419 -22.71 -13.63 11.87
N ALA A 420 -21.66 -13.17 12.54
CA ALA A 420 -21.34 -11.75 12.64
C ALA A 420 -21.00 -11.15 11.28
N LEU A 421 -20.25 -11.89 10.46
CA LEU A 421 -19.89 -11.44 9.12
C LEU A 421 -21.12 -11.38 8.18
N ALA A 422 -22.04 -12.36 8.24
CA ALA A 422 -23.30 -12.33 7.48
C ALA A 422 -24.16 -11.12 7.86
N GLU A 423 -24.26 -10.80 9.15
CA GLU A 423 -24.97 -9.61 9.63
C GLU A 423 -24.31 -8.31 9.17
N ALA A 424 -22.96 -8.24 9.22
CA ALA A 424 -22.23 -7.09 8.71
C ALA A 424 -22.50 -6.87 7.21
N TYR A 425 -22.48 -7.91 6.39
CA TYR A 425 -22.81 -7.81 4.97
C TYR A 425 -24.25 -7.39 4.73
N ARG A 426 -25.20 -7.90 5.50
CA ARG A 426 -26.61 -7.49 5.42
C ARG A 426 -26.76 -5.99 5.67
N GLN A 427 -26.14 -5.47 6.73
CA GLN A 427 -26.18 -4.05 7.07
C GLN A 427 -25.43 -3.19 6.05
N ALA A 428 -24.21 -3.60 5.68
CA ALA A 428 -23.36 -2.87 4.74
C ALA A 428 -24.00 -2.77 3.35
N ALA A 429 -24.61 -3.85 2.85
CA ALA A 429 -25.34 -3.86 1.58
C ALA A 429 -26.55 -2.91 1.60
N ALA A 430 -27.33 -2.90 2.69
CA ALA A 430 -28.44 -1.98 2.84
C ALA A 430 -27.99 -0.51 2.96
N ALA A 431 -26.87 -0.26 3.64
CA ALA A 431 -26.29 1.09 3.74
C ALA A 431 -25.76 1.57 2.38
N GLN A 432 -25.09 0.71 1.62
CA GLN A 432 -24.56 1.04 0.29
C GLN A 432 -25.68 1.37 -0.72
N GLN A 433 -26.86 0.74 -0.60
CA GLN A 433 -28.01 1.11 -1.43
C GLN A 433 -28.54 2.51 -1.12
N ARG A 434 -28.48 2.94 0.15
CA ARG A 434 -28.94 4.27 0.59
C ARG A 434 -27.91 5.37 0.34
N GLU A 435 -26.64 5.05 0.43
CA GLU A 435 -25.50 5.97 0.31
C GLU A 435 -24.44 5.38 -0.66
N PRO A 436 -24.78 5.24 -1.96
CA PRO A 436 -23.91 4.59 -2.94
C PRO A 436 -22.59 5.34 -3.20
N GLU A 437 -22.52 6.61 -2.80
CA GLU A 437 -21.34 7.45 -2.90
C GLU A 437 -20.29 7.15 -1.80
N ARG A 438 -20.62 6.30 -0.80
CA ARG A 438 -19.66 5.96 0.25
C ARG A 438 -18.84 4.73 -0.12
N TYR A 439 -17.56 4.77 0.22
CA TYR A 439 -16.67 3.62 0.10
C TYR A 439 -16.84 2.70 1.31
N THR A 440 -17.53 1.57 1.12
CA THR A 440 -17.88 0.65 2.22
C THR A 440 -16.88 -0.48 2.34
N THR A 441 -16.40 -0.75 3.57
CA THR A 441 -15.48 -1.84 3.90
C THR A 441 -15.88 -2.54 5.19
N ILE A 442 -15.44 -3.80 5.35
CA ILE A 442 -15.59 -4.57 6.58
C ILE A 442 -14.20 -4.92 7.12
N VAL A 443 -13.99 -4.76 8.43
CA VAL A 443 -12.79 -5.17 9.15
C VAL A 443 -13.19 -6.21 10.18
N LEU A 444 -12.82 -7.46 9.96
CA LEU A 444 -13.08 -8.58 10.86
C LEU A 444 -11.83 -8.87 11.70
N MET A 445 -11.95 -8.82 13.01
CA MET A 445 -10.89 -9.19 13.94
C MET A 445 -11.35 -10.33 14.86
N SER A 446 -10.54 -11.40 14.95
CA SER A 446 -10.76 -12.51 15.85
C SER A 446 -9.45 -13.16 16.28
N ASP A 447 -9.42 -13.73 17.48
CA ASP A 447 -8.29 -14.46 18.06
C ASP A 447 -8.53 -15.99 18.13
N GLY A 448 -9.69 -16.46 17.69
CA GLY A 448 -10.11 -17.86 17.77
C GLY A 448 -10.64 -18.44 16.47
N ALA A 449 -11.05 -19.70 16.56
CA ALA A 449 -11.81 -20.37 15.52
C ALA A 449 -13.32 -20.20 15.75
N SER A 450 -14.11 -20.11 14.68
CA SER A 450 -15.58 -20.09 14.79
C SER A 450 -16.08 -21.43 15.33
N ASN A 451 -16.77 -21.41 16.48
CA ASN A 451 -17.27 -22.60 17.16
C ASN A 451 -18.77 -22.52 17.48
N SER A 452 -19.46 -21.48 17.02
CA SER A 452 -20.90 -21.32 17.12
C SER A 452 -21.49 -20.56 15.94
N GLY A 453 -22.81 -20.61 15.77
CA GLY A 453 -23.54 -19.92 14.70
C GLY A 453 -23.37 -20.57 13.32
N LEU A 454 -23.34 -19.76 12.28
CA LEU A 454 -23.22 -20.22 10.89
C LEU A 454 -21.87 -20.90 10.63
N THR A 455 -21.89 -21.90 9.74
CA THR A 455 -20.66 -22.49 9.19
C THR A 455 -20.07 -21.65 8.07
N ALA A 456 -18.82 -21.89 7.71
CA ALA A 456 -18.16 -21.25 6.55
C ALA A 456 -18.93 -21.45 5.24
N GLU A 457 -19.51 -22.66 5.04
CA GLU A 457 -20.27 -22.98 3.84
C GLU A 457 -21.62 -22.23 3.79
N GLN A 458 -22.32 -22.16 4.93
CA GLN A 458 -23.55 -21.38 5.04
C GLN A 458 -23.31 -19.89 4.78
N PHE A 459 -22.26 -19.32 5.34
CA PHE A 459 -21.87 -17.94 5.05
C PHE A 459 -21.56 -17.76 3.56
N ARG A 460 -20.76 -18.64 2.95
CA ARG A 460 -20.44 -18.56 1.52
C ARG A 460 -21.69 -18.61 0.65
N THR A 461 -22.65 -19.45 1.00
CA THR A 461 -23.93 -19.53 0.29
C THR A 461 -24.70 -18.20 0.37
N GLN A 462 -24.80 -17.60 1.57
CA GLN A 462 -25.47 -16.30 1.75
C GLN A 462 -24.71 -15.17 1.03
N TYR A 463 -23.38 -15.15 1.10
CA TYR A 463 -22.55 -14.17 0.40
C TYR A 463 -22.75 -14.23 -1.13
N ASN A 464 -22.82 -15.43 -1.70
CA ASN A 464 -23.06 -15.61 -3.14
C ASN A 464 -24.44 -15.14 -3.61
N GLN A 465 -25.42 -15.04 -2.69
CA GLN A 465 -26.76 -14.52 -2.97
C GLN A 465 -26.81 -12.98 -2.92
N LEU A 466 -25.79 -12.31 -2.42
CA LEU A 466 -25.70 -10.85 -2.42
C LEU A 466 -25.66 -10.29 -3.85
N SER A 467 -26.17 -9.07 -4.00
CA SER A 467 -26.04 -8.34 -5.27
C SER A 467 -24.57 -8.18 -5.69
N PRO A 468 -24.26 -8.04 -6.98
CA PRO A 468 -22.89 -7.78 -7.43
C PRO A 468 -22.23 -6.59 -6.70
N THR A 469 -22.99 -5.51 -6.49
CA THR A 469 -22.51 -4.33 -5.79
C THR A 469 -22.16 -4.63 -4.33
N ALA A 470 -23.00 -5.38 -3.61
CA ALA A 470 -22.72 -5.76 -2.23
C ALA A 470 -21.53 -6.74 -2.11
N ARG A 471 -21.29 -7.58 -3.11
CA ARG A 471 -20.12 -8.46 -3.16
C ARG A 471 -18.81 -7.71 -3.40
N ASN A 472 -18.86 -6.46 -3.86
CA ASN A 472 -17.68 -5.60 -3.99
C ASN A 472 -17.25 -4.99 -2.64
N ILE A 473 -18.04 -5.13 -1.58
CA ILE A 473 -17.65 -4.76 -0.22
C ILE A 473 -16.57 -5.72 0.26
N ARG A 474 -15.38 -5.20 0.53
CA ARG A 474 -14.21 -6.00 0.90
C ARG A 474 -14.15 -6.25 2.39
N THR A 475 -13.78 -7.47 2.78
CA THR A 475 -13.49 -7.81 4.17
C THR A 475 -12.00 -7.92 4.40
N PHE A 476 -11.44 -7.04 5.24
CA PHE A 476 -10.09 -7.12 5.76
C PHE A 476 -10.11 -7.93 7.05
N THR A 477 -9.32 -9.01 7.10
CA THR A 477 -9.28 -9.88 8.28
C THR A 477 -8.01 -9.62 9.08
N VAL A 478 -8.13 -9.54 10.39
CA VAL A 478 -7.02 -9.37 11.33
C VAL A 478 -6.90 -10.63 12.17
N ILE A 479 -5.81 -11.36 11.96
CA ILE A 479 -5.44 -12.54 12.76
C ILE A 479 -4.82 -12.04 14.06
N PHE A 480 -5.32 -12.53 15.18
CA PHE A 480 -4.75 -12.28 16.48
C PHE A 480 -4.71 -13.58 17.30
N GLY A 481 -3.83 -13.68 18.30
CA GLY A 481 -3.77 -14.84 19.19
C GLY A 481 -3.69 -16.19 18.46
N LYS A 482 -4.67 -17.06 18.70
CA LYS A 482 -4.78 -18.42 18.14
C LYS A 482 -5.81 -18.52 17.00
N ALA A 483 -6.12 -17.42 16.32
CA ALA A 483 -7.09 -17.38 15.23
C ALA A 483 -6.84 -18.48 14.17
N ASP A 484 -7.91 -19.00 13.59
CA ASP A 484 -7.83 -19.89 12.42
C ASP A 484 -7.36 -19.12 11.20
N ARG A 485 -6.05 -19.20 10.95
CA ARG A 485 -5.37 -18.49 9.84
C ARG A 485 -5.97 -18.85 8.49
N ALA A 486 -6.31 -20.12 8.27
CA ALA A 486 -6.84 -20.59 7.01
C ALA A 486 -8.25 -20.04 6.77
N ALA A 487 -9.10 -20.08 7.78
CA ALA A 487 -10.46 -19.51 7.72
C ALA A 487 -10.43 -17.99 7.46
N MET A 488 -9.57 -17.23 8.17
CA MET A 488 -9.44 -15.80 8.00
C MET A 488 -8.91 -15.43 6.60
N ALA A 489 -7.92 -16.16 6.10
CA ALA A 489 -7.41 -15.99 4.73
C ALA A 489 -8.46 -16.33 3.67
N GLN A 490 -9.26 -17.38 3.89
CA GLN A 490 -10.34 -17.75 2.99
C GLN A 490 -11.44 -16.69 2.93
N ILE A 491 -11.85 -16.12 4.07
CA ILE A 491 -12.81 -15.00 4.13
C ILE A 491 -12.29 -13.83 3.29
N ALA A 492 -11.06 -13.39 3.54
CA ALA A 492 -10.45 -12.29 2.79
C ALA A 492 -10.41 -12.57 1.28
N THR A 493 -10.02 -13.78 0.89
CA THR A 493 -9.95 -14.19 -0.54
C THR A 493 -11.33 -14.17 -1.21
N ILE A 494 -12.35 -14.76 -0.58
CA ILE A 494 -13.72 -14.81 -1.14
C ILE A 494 -14.29 -13.40 -1.32
N THR A 495 -13.98 -12.50 -0.39
CA THR A 495 -14.54 -11.14 -0.34
C THR A 495 -13.64 -10.08 -0.99
N GLY A 496 -12.58 -10.49 -1.69
CA GLY A 496 -11.66 -9.59 -2.39
C GLY A 496 -10.86 -8.66 -1.46
N GLY A 497 -10.79 -8.99 -0.17
CA GLY A 497 -10.03 -8.24 0.83
C GLY A 497 -8.62 -8.80 1.07
N ARG A 498 -8.10 -8.56 2.26
CA ARG A 498 -6.74 -8.96 2.65
C ARG A 498 -6.68 -9.39 4.11
N THR A 499 -5.75 -10.30 4.41
CA THR A 499 -5.45 -10.75 5.79
C THR A 499 -4.22 -10.03 6.32
N PHE A 500 -4.31 -9.57 7.56
CA PHE A 500 -3.24 -8.95 8.34
C PHE A 500 -2.91 -9.82 9.56
N ASP A 501 -1.62 -9.92 9.87
CA ASP A 501 -1.12 -10.82 10.91
C ASP A 501 -0.71 -10.07 12.18
N GLY A 502 -1.64 -9.90 13.13
CA GLY A 502 -1.43 -9.26 14.43
C GLY A 502 -0.58 -10.07 15.41
N THR A 503 -0.09 -11.25 15.01
CA THR A 503 0.93 -11.97 15.77
C THR A 503 2.36 -11.56 15.38
N LYS A 504 2.52 -10.86 14.25
CA LYS A 504 3.80 -10.35 13.74
C LYS A 504 3.95 -8.85 13.95
N ASP A 505 2.88 -8.11 13.70
CA ASP A 505 2.86 -6.66 13.81
C ASP A 505 1.90 -6.22 14.93
N PRO A 506 2.17 -5.11 15.63
CA PRO A 506 1.26 -4.54 16.62
C PRO A 506 -0.10 -4.19 16.00
N LEU A 507 -1.20 -4.40 16.73
CA LEU A 507 -2.56 -4.16 16.22
C LEU A 507 -2.79 -2.70 15.79
N ASP A 508 -2.23 -1.74 16.50
CA ASP A 508 -2.31 -0.31 16.15
C ASP A 508 -1.66 -0.04 14.78
N PHE A 509 -0.55 -0.69 14.46
CA PHE A 509 0.08 -0.61 13.14
C PHE A 509 -0.79 -1.27 12.06
N ILE A 510 -1.37 -2.43 12.34
CA ILE A 510 -2.27 -3.13 11.40
C ILE A 510 -3.50 -2.29 11.08
N PHE A 511 -4.15 -1.71 12.10
CA PHE A 511 -5.31 -0.86 11.87
C PHE A 511 -4.95 0.37 11.01
N LYS A 512 -3.75 0.94 11.19
CA LYS A 512 -3.24 1.99 10.29
C LYS A 512 -3.08 1.50 8.84
N GLN A 513 -2.55 0.29 8.64
CA GLN A 513 -2.46 -0.29 7.29
C GLN A 513 -3.85 -0.47 6.67
N ILE A 514 -4.83 -0.96 7.43
CA ILE A 514 -6.21 -1.14 6.97
C ILE A 514 -6.82 0.20 6.56
N ARG A 515 -6.54 1.28 7.29
CA ARG A 515 -6.97 2.63 6.92
C ARG A 515 -6.43 3.08 5.55
N GLY A 516 -5.31 2.52 5.10
CA GLY A 516 -4.82 2.70 3.74
C GLY A 516 -5.70 2.10 2.65
N TYR A 517 -6.68 1.27 3.00
CA TYR A 517 -7.67 0.67 2.09
C TYR A 517 -9.07 1.28 2.20
N GLN A 518 -9.22 2.34 3.00
CA GLN A 518 -10.51 2.99 3.32
C GLN A 518 -10.63 4.42 2.81
#